data_90cd9190db95c1ea7c1fd8b2253927cd
#
_entry.id   90cd9190db95c1ea7c1fd8b2253927cd
#
_cell.length_a   1.000
_cell.length_b   1.000
_cell.length_c   1.000
_cell.angle_alpha   90.00
_cell.angle_beta   90.00
_cell.angle_gamma   90.00
#
_symmetry.space_group_name_H-M   'P 1'
#
loop_
_entity.id
_entity.type
_entity.pdbx_description
1 polymer ?
#
loop_
_entity_poly.entity_id
_entity_poly.type
_entity_poly.pdbx_seq_one_letter_code
_entity_poly.pdbx_strand_id
1 'polypeptide(L)'
;MKVEPTILSTKKLSYSQKELLLNSGIGFVEYDAIEIEFLNVTIDQLIQNAIFTSKNAVKVMLNSGVAIQRCFCVGDNTKKLLQQGGIEVIETAHNAKDLAEIIVKNYQQEKFHFFCGNLRRDELPSILSQNKISLEEIVVYKTLKKSTKIDRVFDGILFFSPSGVESYTSTNEIKESMVFCIGSTTASDAKAHTDNIIIANKPTVENVIVQAVKYFDKRI
;
A
#
# COMPACT_ATOMS: atom_id res chain seq x y z
N MET A 1 31.10 4.02 23.90
CA MET A 1 30.60 4.55 22.60
C MET A 1 29.13 4.24 22.55
N LYS A 2 28.25 5.22 22.32
CA LYS A 2 26.83 4.94 22.03
C LYS A 2 26.76 4.19 20.70
N VAL A 3 26.12 3.04 20.70
CA VAL A 3 25.88 2.30 19.43
C VAL A 3 24.72 3.01 18.74
N GLU A 4 24.98 3.60 17.59
CA GLU A 4 23.95 4.22 16.78
C GLU A 4 22.97 3.14 16.27
N PRO A 5 21.66 3.35 16.40
CA PRO A 5 20.68 2.39 15.93
C PRO A 5 20.73 2.25 14.41
N THR A 6 20.49 1.04 13.91
CA THR A 6 20.43 0.74 12.49
C THR A 6 19.09 0.20 12.07
N ILE A 7 18.55 0.70 10.96
CA ILE A 7 17.24 0.36 10.44
C ILE A 7 17.34 -0.28 9.07
N LEU A 8 16.48 -1.27 8.82
CA LEU A 8 16.23 -1.79 7.49
C LEU A 8 14.97 -1.12 6.89
N SER A 9 15.08 -0.53 5.73
CA SER A 9 13.94 -0.09 4.94
C SER A 9 13.62 -1.13 3.85
N THR A 10 12.39 -1.67 3.85
CA THR A 10 11.92 -2.62 2.82
C THR A 10 11.48 -1.94 1.53
N LYS A 11 11.86 -0.68 1.37
CA LYS A 11 11.68 0.15 0.18
C LYS A 11 12.84 1.13 0.06
N LYS A 12 13.30 1.37 -1.16
CA LYS A 12 14.23 2.46 -1.44
C LYS A 12 13.59 3.80 -1.11
N LEU A 13 14.32 4.63 -0.36
CA LEU A 13 13.88 5.93 0.13
C LEU A 13 14.33 7.04 -0.83
N SER A 14 13.54 8.10 -0.93
CA SER A 14 13.96 9.32 -1.61
C SER A 14 15.07 10.02 -0.83
N TYR A 15 15.77 10.97 -1.46
CA TYR A 15 16.84 11.72 -0.81
C TYR A 15 16.35 12.41 0.48
N SER A 16 15.23 13.12 0.42
CA SER A 16 14.65 13.79 1.60
C SER A 16 14.22 12.83 2.71
N GLN A 17 13.76 11.61 2.35
CA GLN A 17 13.43 10.59 3.33
C GLN A 17 14.67 10.01 4.03
N LYS A 18 15.78 9.85 3.30
CA LYS A 18 17.08 9.43 3.88
C LYS A 18 17.62 10.45 4.86
N GLU A 19 17.52 11.75 4.53
CA GLU A 19 17.95 12.83 5.41
C GLU A 19 17.24 12.82 6.77
N LEU A 20 15.97 12.41 6.84
CA LEU A 20 15.25 12.29 8.11
C LEU A 20 15.91 11.28 9.07
N LEU A 21 16.45 10.17 8.54
CA LEU A 21 17.18 9.18 9.33
C LEU A 21 18.58 9.66 9.70
N LEU A 22 19.34 10.13 8.71
CA LEU A 22 20.74 10.56 8.89
C LEU A 22 20.87 11.72 9.86
N ASN A 23 20.02 12.74 9.76
CA ASN A 23 20.00 13.89 10.66
C ASN A 23 19.65 13.53 12.12
N SER A 24 19.06 12.33 12.31
CA SER A 24 18.75 11.79 13.65
C SER A 24 19.78 10.78 14.15
N GLY A 25 20.96 10.66 13.49
CA GLY A 25 22.01 9.72 13.88
C GLY A 25 21.62 8.25 13.71
N ILE A 26 20.67 7.93 12.81
CA ILE A 26 20.21 6.57 12.56
C ILE A 26 20.84 6.05 11.26
N GLY A 27 21.65 5.00 11.37
CA GLY A 27 22.15 4.28 10.21
C GLY A 27 21.05 3.45 9.54
N PHE A 28 21.10 3.28 8.22
CA PHE A 28 20.10 2.47 7.53
C PHE A 28 20.68 1.67 6.36
N VAL A 29 19.95 0.59 6.04
CA VAL A 29 20.09 -0.19 4.81
C VAL A 29 18.74 -0.18 4.12
N GLU A 30 18.71 -0.14 2.80
CA GLU A 30 17.47 -0.13 2.03
C GLU A 30 17.52 -1.12 0.86
N TYR A 31 16.39 -1.74 0.58
CA TYR A 31 16.16 -2.52 -0.62
C TYR A 31 14.67 -2.51 -0.97
N ASP A 32 14.33 -2.81 -2.21
CA ASP A 32 12.92 -2.97 -2.59
C ASP A 32 12.50 -4.43 -2.35
N ALA A 33 11.73 -4.68 -1.29
CA ALA A 33 11.18 -6.00 -0.98
C ALA A 33 10.15 -6.48 -2.00
N ILE A 34 9.56 -5.54 -2.74
CA ILE A 34 8.59 -5.81 -3.81
C ILE A 34 8.94 -4.98 -5.05
N GLU A 35 8.53 -5.49 -6.20
CA GLU A 35 8.54 -4.77 -7.47
C GLU A 35 7.11 -4.67 -8.01
N ILE A 36 6.76 -3.55 -8.60
CA ILE A 36 5.47 -3.35 -9.26
C ILE A 36 5.69 -3.40 -10.77
N GLU A 37 5.13 -4.42 -11.40
CA GLU A 37 5.08 -4.58 -12.85
C GLU A 37 3.75 -4.07 -13.36
N PHE A 38 3.76 -2.99 -14.15
CA PHE A 38 2.55 -2.48 -14.79
C PHE A 38 2.24 -3.29 -16.04
N LEU A 39 0.98 -3.68 -16.20
CA LEU A 39 0.50 -4.43 -17.34
C LEU A 39 -0.04 -3.49 -18.41
N ASN A 40 0.16 -3.85 -19.68
CA ASN A 40 -0.51 -3.16 -20.78
C ASN A 40 -1.99 -3.54 -20.77
N VAL A 41 -2.86 -2.53 -20.69
CA VAL A 41 -4.30 -2.71 -20.67
C VAL A 41 -4.89 -2.07 -21.91
N THR A 42 -5.58 -2.86 -22.71
CA THR A 42 -6.34 -2.38 -23.87
C THR A 42 -7.83 -2.63 -23.59
N ILE A 43 -8.61 -1.57 -23.54
CA ILE A 43 -10.05 -1.62 -23.34
C ILE A 43 -10.67 -0.69 -24.37
N ASP A 44 -11.38 -1.27 -25.33
CA ASP A 44 -11.95 -0.54 -26.47
C ASP A 44 -13.36 0.02 -26.17
N GLN A 45 -13.71 0.16 -24.88
CA GLN A 45 -15.03 0.65 -24.47
C GLN A 45 -14.89 1.74 -23.39
N LEU A 46 -15.90 2.61 -23.33
CA LEU A 46 -16.04 3.56 -22.23
C LEU A 46 -16.36 2.83 -20.92
N ILE A 47 -15.55 3.07 -19.91
CA ILE A 47 -15.79 2.58 -18.55
C ILE A 47 -16.72 3.54 -17.79
N GLN A 48 -17.94 3.13 -17.55
CA GLN A 48 -18.93 3.97 -16.86
C GLN A 48 -18.59 4.13 -15.37
N ASN A 49 -18.32 3.03 -14.67
CA ASN A 49 -18.01 3.03 -13.25
C ASN A 49 -16.73 2.23 -12.97
N ALA A 50 -15.68 2.92 -12.59
CA ALA A 50 -14.40 2.33 -12.25
C ALA A 50 -14.17 2.33 -10.73
N ILE A 51 -13.71 1.20 -10.17
CA ILE A 51 -13.32 1.09 -8.77
C ILE A 51 -11.79 1.05 -8.68
N PHE A 52 -11.23 1.86 -7.76
CA PHE A 52 -9.81 1.91 -7.45
C PHE A 52 -9.55 1.82 -5.94
N THR A 53 -8.80 0.80 -5.52
CA THR A 53 -8.32 0.68 -4.14
C THR A 53 -6.80 0.88 -4.02
N SER A 54 -6.12 1.17 -5.14
CA SER A 54 -4.67 1.32 -5.21
C SER A 54 -4.25 2.43 -6.17
N LYS A 55 -3.29 3.26 -5.73
CA LYS A 55 -2.64 4.26 -6.60
C LYS A 55 -1.93 3.65 -7.81
N ASN A 56 -1.45 2.40 -7.70
CA ASN A 56 -0.80 1.73 -8.83
C ASN A 56 -1.79 1.46 -9.96
N ALA A 57 -3.01 1.01 -9.64
CA ALA A 57 -4.06 0.84 -10.63
C ALA A 57 -4.43 2.18 -11.31
N VAL A 58 -4.56 3.25 -10.52
CA VAL A 58 -4.81 4.60 -11.09
C VAL A 58 -3.71 5.01 -12.06
N LYS A 59 -2.43 4.83 -11.69
CA LYS A 59 -1.29 5.18 -12.56
C LYS A 59 -1.33 4.44 -13.90
N VAL A 60 -1.65 3.15 -13.89
CA VAL A 60 -1.79 2.37 -15.13
C VAL A 60 -2.92 2.95 -15.99
N MET A 61 -4.08 3.19 -15.40
CA MET A 61 -5.26 3.63 -16.15
C MET A 61 -5.12 5.04 -16.69
N LEU A 62 -4.49 5.97 -15.96
CA LEU A 62 -4.19 7.31 -16.47
C LEU A 62 -3.26 7.30 -17.70
N ASN A 63 -2.39 6.29 -17.82
CA ASN A 63 -1.45 6.15 -18.93
C ASN A 63 -1.99 5.26 -20.07
N SER A 64 -3.12 4.57 -19.88
CA SER A 64 -3.67 3.64 -20.86
C SER A 64 -4.48 4.32 -21.97
N GLY A 65 -4.92 5.56 -21.77
CA GLY A 65 -5.82 6.26 -22.68
C GLY A 65 -7.28 5.77 -22.61
N VAL A 66 -7.62 4.84 -21.72
CA VAL A 66 -8.98 4.34 -21.54
C VAL A 66 -9.87 5.43 -20.97
N ALA A 67 -11.01 5.68 -21.64
CA ALA A 67 -11.98 6.66 -21.18
C ALA A 67 -12.76 6.13 -19.96
N ILE A 68 -12.71 6.87 -18.85
CA ILE A 68 -13.42 6.55 -17.60
C ILE A 68 -14.35 7.72 -17.27
N GLN A 69 -15.64 7.41 -17.08
CA GLN A 69 -16.65 8.42 -16.80
C GLN A 69 -16.71 8.75 -15.30
N ARG A 70 -16.83 7.75 -14.43
CA ARG A 70 -16.99 7.92 -12.98
C ARG A 70 -16.08 6.98 -12.20
N CYS A 71 -15.54 7.46 -11.10
CA CYS A 71 -14.69 6.65 -10.21
C CYS A 71 -15.22 6.55 -8.79
N PHE A 72 -14.99 5.38 -8.22
CA PHE A 72 -15.24 5.00 -6.84
C PHE A 72 -13.89 4.56 -6.24
N CYS A 73 -13.46 5.15 -5.14
CA CYS A 73 -12.11 4.86 -4.68
C CYS A 73 -11.97 4.73 -3.16
N VAL A 74 -10.90 4.04 -2.76
CA VAL A 74 -10.48 3.93 -1.37
C VAL A 74 -9.29 4.85 -1.11
N GLY A 75 -9.45 5.73 -0.11
CA GLY A 75 -8.40 6.58 0.44
C GLY A 75 -8.15 7.89 -0.31
N ASP A 76 -7.88 8.94 0.46
CA ASP A 76 -7.70 10.31 -0.05
C ASP A 76 -6.56 10.46 -1.06
N ASN A 77 -5.49 9.68 -0.90
CA ASN A 77 -4.36 9.72 -1.83
C ASN A 77 -4.73 9.15 -3.21
N THR A 78 -5.64 8.17 -3.27
CA THR A 78 -6.16 7.62 -4.51
C THR A 78 -7.09 8.62 -5.17
N LYS A 79 -7.99 9.24 -4.38
CA LYS A 79 -8.87 10.31 -4.83
C LYS A 79 -8.09 11.47 -5.45
N LYS A 80 -7.09 11.98 -4.76
CA LYS A 80 -6.26 13.10 -5.26
C LYS A 80 -5.61 12.77 -6.60
N LEU A 81 -5.09 11.55 -6.74
CA LEU A 81 -4.45 11.13 -8.00
C LEU A 81 -5.44 11.03 -9.16
N LEU A 82 -6.65 10.51 -8.93
CA LEU A 82 -7.74 10.47 -9.92
C LEU A 82 -8.14 11.89 -10.35
N GLN A 83 -8.36 12.78 -9.40
CA GLN A 83 -8.73 14.18 -9.66
C GLN A 83 -7.63 14.94 -10.43
N GLN A 84 -6.35 14.71 -10.11
CA GLN A 84 -5.23 15.26 -10.86
C GLN A 84 -5.18 14.76 -12.31
N GLY A 85 -5.67 13.54 -12.55
CA GLY A 85 -5.86 12.97 -13.87
C GLY A 85 -7.13 13.42 -14.60
N GLY A 86 -7.91 14.35 -14.02
CA GLY A 86 -9.14 14.86 -14.61
C GLY A 86 -10.34 13.91 -14.53
N ILE A 87 -10.27 12.87 -13.70
CA ILE A 87 -11.35 11.88 -13.57
C ILE A 87 -12.27 12.28 -12.42
N GLU A 88 -13.58 12.26 -12.67
CA GLU A 88 -14.59 12.52 -11.66
C GLU A 88 -14.67 11.40 -10.62
N VAL A 89 -14.55 11.74 -9.34
CA VAL A 89 -14.67 10.80 -8.23
C VAL A 89 -16.02 10.99 -7.55
N ILE A 90 -16.88 10.00 -7.70
CA ILE A 90 -18.26 10.00 -7.17
C ILE A 90 -18.26 9.66 -5.68
N GLU A 91 -17.56 8.57 -5.31
CA GLU A 91 -17.52 8.10 -3.93
C GLU A 91 -16.08 7.84 -3.47
N THR A 92 -15.81 8.19 -2.21
CA THR A 92 -14.54 7.90 -1.56
C THR A 92 -14.80 7.33 -0.17
N ALA A 93 -14.22 6.18 0.13
CA ALA A 93 -14.31 5.56 1.44
C ALA A 93 -12.92 5.41 2.09
N HIS A 94 -12.88 5.18 3.40
CA HIS A 94 -11.62 4.96 4.12
C HIS A 94 -11.03 3.57 3.89
N ASN A 95 -11.90 2.58 3.64
CA ASN A 95 -11.49 1.18 3.39
C ASN A 95 -12.39 0.52 2.35
N ALA A 96 -12.04 -0.71 1.97
CA ALA A 96 -12.72 -1.46 0.92
C ALA A 96 -14.15 -1.86 1.31
N LYS A 97 -14.37 -2.20 2.58
CA LYS A 97 -15.68 -2.58 3.12
C LYS A 97 -16.65 -1.41 3.04
N ASP A 98 -16.28 -0.24 3.56
CA ASP A 98 -17.13 0.96 3.54
C ASP A 98 -17.51 1.33 2.10
N LEU A 99 -16.55 1.23 1.14
CA LEU A 99 -16.85 1.49 -0.26
C LEU A 99 -17.86 0.50 -0.83
N ALA A 100 -17.70 -0.79 -0.53
CA ALA A 100 -18.63 -1.82 -0.98
C ALA A 100 -20.04 -1.61 -0.40
N GLU A 101 -20.17 -1.23 0.87
CA GLU A 101 -21.45 -0.92 1.52
C GLU A 101 -22.14 0.30 0.87
N ILE A 102 -21.38 1.34 0.52
CA ILE A 102 -21.91 2.51 -0.21
C ILE A 102 -22.44 2.08 -1.58
N ILE A 103 -21.69 1.25 -2.32
CA ILE A 103 -22.11 0.75 -3.64
C ILE A 103 -23.37 -0.10 -3.51
N VAL A 104 -23.42 -1.04 -2.58
CA VAL A 104 -24.59 -1.89 -2.33
C VAL A 104 -25.82 -1.06 -1.99
N LYS A 105 -25.67 0.01 -1.20
CA LYS A 105 -26.79 0.85 -0.79
C LYS A 105 -27.34 1.73 -1.90
N ASN A 106 -26.47 2.33 -2.72
CA ASN A 106 -26.84 3.44 -3.60
C ASN A 106 -26.77 3.12 -5.09
N TYR A 107 -26.11 2.01 -5.51
CA TYR A 107 -25.78 1.75 -6.92
C TYR A 107 -26.07 0.30 -7.33
N GLN A 108 -27.16 -0.31 -6.82
CA GLN A 108 -27.49 -1.74 -6.99
C GLN A 108 -27.66 -2.19 -8.44
N GLN A 109 -28.13 -1.31 -9.32
CA GLN A 109 -28.43 -1.62 -10.72
C GLN A 109 -27.25 -1.34 -11.67
N GLU A 110 -26.11 -0.88 -11.13
CA GLU A 110 -24.99 -0.46 -11.94
C GLU A 110 -23.96 -1.59 -12.12
N LYS A 111 -23.22 -1.52 -13.25
CA LYS A 111 -22.10 -2.40 -13.54
C LYS A 111 -20.78 -1.67 -13.20
N PHE A 112 -19.85 -2.38 -12.59
CA PHE A 112 -18.56 -1.84 -12.15
C PHE A 112 -17.39 -2.61 -12.79
N HIS A 113 -16.29 -1.89 -13.03
CA HIS A 113 -14.99 -2.43 -13.40
C HIS A 113 -14.01 -2.14 -12.27
N PHE A 114 -13.47 -3.18 -11.65
CA PHE A 114 -12.52 -3.06 -10.57
C PHE A 114 -11.09 -3.24 -11.08
N PHE A 115 -10.37 -2.14 -11.20
CA PHE A 115 -8.97 -2.12 -11.60
C PHE A 115 -8.07 -2.42 -10.40
N CYS A 116 -7.41 -3.56 -10.40
CA CYS A 116 -6.72 -4.09 -9.23
C CYS A 116 -5.33 -4.67 -9.56
N GLY A 117 -4.59 -5.03 -8.53
CA GLY A 117 -3.38 -5.85 -8.65
C GLY A 117 -3.65 -7.33 -8.44
N ASN A 118 -2.67 -8.18 -8.80
CA ASN A 118 -2.74 -9.63 -8.62
C ASN A 118 -2.87 -10.08 -7.15
N LEU A 119 -2.43 -9.25 -6.18
CA LEU A 119 -2.52 -9.51 -4.74
C LEU A 119 -3.60 -8.64 -4.07
N ARG A 120 -4.71 -8.41 -4.76
CA ARG A 120 -5.86 -7.71 -4.18
C ARG A 120 -6.51 -8.51 -3.06
N ARG A 121 -7.17 -7.83 -2.14
CA ARG A 121 -8.01 -8.47 -1.11
C ARG A 121 -9.38 -8.78 -1.66
N ASP A 122 -9.97 -9.88 -1.17
CA ASP A 122 -11.29 -10.36 -1.62
C ASP A 122 -12.48 -9.61 -0.97
N GLU A 123 -12.24 -8.74 0.01
CA GLU A 123 -13.28 -8.11 0.82
C GLU A 123 -14.33 -7.36 -0.04
N LEU A 124 -13.88 -6.42 -0.88
CA LEU A 124 -14.79 -5.65 -1.75
C LEU A 124 -15.50 -6.55 -2.78
N PRO A 125 -14.79 -7.39 -3.58
CA PRO A 125 -15.45 -8.29 -4.52
C PRO A 125 -16.46 -9.24 -3.85
N SER A 126 -16.14 -9.78 -2.68
CA SER A 126 -17.01 -10.68 -1.95
C SER A 126 -18.31 -10.00 -1.52
N ILE A 127 -18.24 -8.79 -0.96
CA ILE A 127 -19.43 -8.04 -0.54
C ILE A 127 -20.30 -7.69 -1.75
N LEU A 128 -19.69 -7.22 -2.85
CA LEU A 128 -20.45 -6.87 -4.06
C LEU A 128 -21.12 -8.11 -4.68
N SER A 129 -20.41 -9.24 -4.77
CA SER A 129 -20.94 -10.51 -5.28
C SER A 129 -22.11 -11.04 -4.44
N GLN A 130 -21.98 -11.04 -3.10
CA GLN A 130 -23.05 -11.45 -2.17
C GLN A 130 -24.34 -10.62 -2.35
N ASN A 131 -24.20 -9.36 -2.76
CA ASN A 131 -25.30 -8.45 -3.00
C ASN A 131 -25.71 -8.37 -4.49
N LYS A 132 -25.21 -9.29 -5.34
CA LYS A 132 -25.54 -9.40 -6.77
C LYS A 132 -25.19 -8.14 -7.58
N ILE A 133 -24.22 -7.37 -7.15
CA ILE A 133 -23.68 -6.24 -7.92
C ILE A 133 -22.81 -6.79 -9.05
N SER A 134 -23.06 -6.32 -10.27
CA SER A 134 -22.26 -6.70 -11.44
C SER A 134 -20.85 -6.09 -11.35
N LEU A 135 -19.84 -6.95 -11.19
CA LEU A 135 -18.43 -6.57 -11.06
C LEU A 135 -17.57 -7.33 -12.06
N GLU A 136 -16.79 -6.62 -12.85
CA GLU A 136 -15.72 -7.16 -13.68
C GLU A 136 -14.37 -6.75 -13.10
N GLU A 137 -13.53 -7.73 -12.77
CA GLU A 137 -12.21 -7.49 -12.21
C GLU A 137 -11.16 -7.50 -13.30
N ILE A 138 -10.34 -6.43 -13.35
CA ILE A 138 -9.29 -6.26 -14.34
C ILE A 138 -7.96 -6.07 -13.63
N VAL A 139 -7.07 -7.05 -13.75
CA VAL A 139 -5.72 -6.97 -13.20
C VAL A 139 -4.86 -6.08 -14.10
N VAL A 140 -4.42 -4.95 -13.57
CA VAL A 140 -3.66 -3.94 -14.33
C VAL A 140 -2.20 -3.79 -13.87
N TYR A 141 -1.82 -4.42 -12.76
CA TYR A 141 -0.44 -4.52 -12.32
C TYR A 141 -0.18 -5.80 -11.52
N LYS A 142 1.07 -6.21 -11.46
CA LYS A 142 1.52 -7.30 -10.59
C LYS A 142 2.46 -6.75 -9.52
N THR A 143 2.31 -7.26 -8.31
CA THR A 143 3.28 -7.11 -7.23
C THR A 143 4.12 -8.38 -7.18
N LEU A 144 5.40 -8.24 -7.47
CA LEU A 144 6.39 -9.31 -7.44
C LEU A 144 7.19 -9.21 -6.13
N LYS A 145 7.29 -10.30 -5.39
CA LYS A 145 8.08 -10.37 -4.16
C LYS A 145 9.56 -10.54 -4.52
N LYS A 146 10.42 -9.74 -3.91
CA LYS A 146 11.89 -9.83 -4.03
C LYS A 146 12.46 -10.38 -2.73
N SER A 147 12.30 -11.69 -2.51
CA SER A 147 12.81 -12.36 -1.32
C SER A 147 14.34 -12.34 -1.32
N THR A 148 14.91 -11.48 -0.49
CA THR A 148 16.36 -11.32 -0.36
C THR A 148 16.78 -11.76 1.05
N LYS A 149 17.73 -12.69 1.14
CA LYS A 149 18.33 -13.05 2.42
C LYS A 149 19.26 -11.94 2.90
N ILE A 150 19.08 -11.52 4.14
CA ILE A 150 19.84 -10.45 4.76
C ILE A 150 20.47 -10.97 6.05
N ASP A 151 21.78 -11.22 6.00
CA ASP A 151 22.54 -11.79 7.12
C ASP A 151 22.99 -10.70 8.12
N ARG A 152 22.03 -9.86 8.54
CA ARG A 152 22.27 -8.81 9.53
C ARG A 152 21.04 -8.63 10.40
N VAL A 153 21.27 -8.32 11.69
CA VAL A 153 20.21 -7.89 12.62
C VAL A 153 20.13 -6.38 12.59
N PHE A 154 18.92 -5.86 12.62
CA PHE A 154 18.62 -4.42 12.67
C PHE A 154 17.87 -4.10 13.97
N ASP A 155 18.06 -2.89 14.50
CA ASP A 155 17.29 -2.40 15.64
C ASP A 155 15.83 -2.10 15.25
N GLY A 156 15.60 -1.75 13.98
CA GLY A 156 14.28 -1.50 13.45
C GLY A 156 14.09 -1.92 11.99
N ILE A 157 12.84 -2.22 11.62
CA ILE A 157 12.46 -2.57 10.24
C ILE A 157 11.27 -1.72 9.84
N LEU A 158 11.36 -1.04 8.67
CA LEU A 158 10.28 -0.24 8.11
C LEU A 158 9.52 -1.05 7.05
N PHE A 159 8.21 -1.26 7.26
CA PHE A 159 7.33 -1.92 6.32
C PHE A 159 6.28 -0.97 5.75
N PHE A 160 6.17 -0.94 4.42
CA PHE A 160 5.29 -0.03 3.67
C PHE A 160 4.12 -0.73 2.99
N SER A 161 4.03 -2.06 3.11
CA SER A 161 2.91 -2.85 2.58
C SER A 161 2.89 -4.26 3.20
N PRO A 162 1.71 -4.93 3.20
CA PRO A 162 1.58 -6.35 3.51
C PRO A 162 2.53 -7.23 2.69
N SER A 163 2.56 -7.03 1.38
CA SER A 163 3.46 -7.78 0.49
C SER A 163 4.94 -7.59 0.81
N GLY A 164 5.33 -6.44 1.36
CA GLY A 164 6.70 -6.19 1.84
C GLY A 164 7.03 -7.00 3.09
N VAL A 165 6.07 -7.14 4.02
CA VAL A 165 6.21 -8.02 5.20
C VAL A 165 6.39 -9.45 4.72
N GLU A 166 5.49 -9.96 3.91
CA GLU A 166 5.51 -11.32 3.39
C GLU A 166 6.79 -11.62 2.59
N SER A 167 7.24 -10.69 1.76
CA SER A 167 8.49 -10.85 1.00
C SER A 167 9.71 -10.96 1.93
N TYR A 168 9.79 -10.10 2.96
CA TYR A 168 10.89 -10.12 3.93
C TYR A 168 10.88 -11.42 4.75
N THR A 169 9.74 -11.76 5.33
CA THR A 169 9.60 -12.90 6.25
C THR A 169 9.67 -14.25 5.57
N SER A 170 9.55 -14.31 4.23
CA SER A 170 9.75 -15.56 3.47
C SER A 170 11.18 -16.10 3.54
N THR A 171 12.17 -15.26 3.81
CA THR A 171 13.59 -15.62 3.85
C THR A 171 14.34 -15.10 5.08
N ASN A 172 13.72 -14.22 5.88
CA ASN A 172 14.33 -13.59 7.04
C ASN A 172 13.41 -13.67 8.26
N GLU A 173 14.00 -13.56 9.44
CA GLU A 173 13.28 -13.44 10.72
C GLU A 173 13.33 -12.00 11.23
N ILE A 174 12.26 -11.53 11.84
CA ILE A 174 12.20 -10.17 12.43
C ILE A 174 13.01 -10.11 13.73
N LYS A 175 13.08 -11.21 14.49
CA LYS A 175 13.79 -11.30 15.78
C LYS A 175 13.34 -10.21 16.76
N GLU A 176 14.29 -9.54 17.39
CA GLU A 176 14.08 -8.49 18.40
C GLU A 176 13.86 -7.08 17.80
N SER A 177 13.86 -6.97 16.48
CA SER A 177 13.71 -5.67 15.80
C SER A 177 12.37 -5.01 16.13
N MET A 178 12.37 -3.69 16.35
CA MET A 178 11.12 -2.91 16.37
C MET A 178 10.61 -2.71 14.95
N VAL A 179 9.36 -3.02 14.71
CA VAL A 179 8.72 -2.94 13.39
C VAL A 179 7.88 -1.68 13.30
N PHE A 180 8.09 -0.90 12.23
CA PHE A 180 7.33 0.31 11.94
C PHE A 180 6.50 0.10 10.69
N CYS A 181 5.18 0.06 10.85
CA CYS A 181 4.23 -0.22 9.78
C CYS A 181 3.51 1.03 9.28
N ILE A 182 3.34 1.15 7.97
CA ILE A 182 2.67 2.29 7.34
C ILE A 182 1.18 2.40 7.71
N GLY A 183 0.56 1.31 8.14
CA GLY A 183 -0.86 1.28 8.51
C GLY A 183 -1.26 -0.04 9.16
N SER A 184 -2.51 -0.10 9.65
CA SER A 184 -3.06 -1.25 10.38
C SER A 184 -3.02 -2.55 9.58
N THR A 185 -3.26 -2.50 8.28
CA THR A 185 -3.22 -3.65 7.38
C THR A 185 -1.84 -4.30 7.34
N THR A 186 -0.78 -3.46 7.23
CA THR A 186 0.62 -3.94 7.25
C THR A 186 0.99 -4.47 8.63
N ALA A 187 0.51 -3.81 9.69
CA ALA A 187 0.74 -4.24 11.06
C ALA A 187 0.07 -5.59 11.37
N SER A 188 -1.13 -5.83 10.84
CA SER A 188 -1.84 -7.10 10.99
C SER A 188 -1.02 -8.27 10.43
N ASP A 189 -0.39 -8.09 9.25
CA ASP A 189 0.44 -9.14 8.65
C ASP A 189 1.77 -9.29 9.41
N ALA A 190 2.36 -8.20 9.89
CA ALA A 190 3.58 -8.25 10.70
C ALA A 190 3.36 -8.95 12.06
N LYS A 191 2.14 -8.89 12.62
CA LYS A 191 1.78 -9.47 13.92
C LYS A 191 1.94 -11.00 13.96
N ALA A 192 1.89 -11.68 12.83
CA ALA A 192 2.18 -13.12 12.76
C ALA A 192 3.66 -13.46 13.06
N HIS A 193 4.54 -12.45 13.09
CA HIS A 193 5.99 -12.63 13.20
C HIS A 193 6.61 -11.90 14.38
N THR A 194 5.92 -10.91 14.99
CA THR A 194 6.40 -10.15 16.15
C THR A 194 5.27 -9.36 16.82
N ASP A 195 5.41 -9.10 18.11
CA ASP A 195 4.54 -8.16 18.84
C ASP A 195 5.15 -6.74 18.94
N ASN A 196 6.41 -6.55 18.54
CA ASN A 196 7.13 -5.28 18.59
C ASN A 196 6.74 -4.38 17.42
N ILE A 197 5.52 -3.81 17.42
CA ILE A 197 4.97 -3.07 16.29
C ILE A 197 4.55 -1.66 16.67
N ILE A 198 4.96 -0.68 15.87
CA ILE A 198 4.48 0.70 15.90
C ILE A 198 3.84 1.03 14.54
N ILE A 199 2.62 1.56 14.59
CA ILE A 199 1.87 1.96 13.39
C ILE A 199 2.04 3.46 13.18
N ALA A 200 2.30 3.87 11.94
CA ALA A 200 2.36 5.26 11.56
C ALA A 200 1.02 5.98 11.76
N ASN A 201 1.03 7.20 12.32
CA ASN A 201 -0.18 7.99 12.54
C ASN A 201 -0.84 8.46 11.23
N LYS A 202 -0.06 8.51 10.14
CA LYS A 202 -0.52 8.80 8.78
C LYS A 202 0.09 7.79 7.83
N PRO A 203 -0.63 7.29 6.81
CA PRO A 203 -0.14 6.25 5.90
C PRO A 203 0.81 6.85 4.84
N THR A 204 1.93 7.42 5.28
CA THR A 204 2.99 7.96 4.43
C THR A 204 4.36 7.41 4.85
N VAL A 205 5.29 7.33 3.89
CA VAL A 205 6.67 6.86 4.13
C VAL A 205 7.36 7.73 5.18
N GLU A 206 7.20 9.05 5.07
CA GLU A 206 7.77 10.03 6.00
C GLU A 206 7.28 9.79 7.42
N ASN A 207 6.00 9.47 7.60
CA ASN A 207 5.46 9.25 8.93
C ASN A 207 5.96 7.94 9.55
N VAL A 208 6.17 6.88 8.76
CA VAL A 208 6.85 5.65 9.23
C VAL A 208 8.25 5.98 9.74
N ILE A 209 9.02 6.75 8.97
CA ILE A 209 10.37 7.20 9.35
C ILE A 209 10.32 8.03 10.63
N VAL A 210 9.39 8.99 10.73
CA VAL A 210 9.23 9.84 11.92
C VAL A 210 8.91 9.01 13.16
N GLN A 211 8.10 7.93 13.05
CA GLN A 211 7.86 7.04 14.20
C GLN A 211 9.14 6.32 14.62
N ALA A 212 9.96 5.86 13.68
CA ALA A 212 11.23 5.23 13.97
C ALA A 212 12.20 6.22 14.64
N VAL A 213 12.34 7.42 14.11
CA VAL A 213 13.16 8.49 14.72
C VAL A 213 12.70 8.76 16.14
N LYS A 214 11.41 9.00 16.39
CA LYS A 214 10.88 9.25 17.73
C LYS A 214 11.10 8.10 18.71
N TYR A 215 11.08 6.86 18.22
CA TYR A 215 11.30 5.70 19.06
C TYR A 215 12.75 5.60 19.51
N PHE A 216 13.70 5.79 18.60
CA PHE A 216 15.10 5.67 18.90
C PHE A 216 15.67 6.92 19.62
N ASP A 217 15.14 8.11 19.35
CA ASP A 217 15.49 9.36 20.04
C ASP A 217 15.18 9.30 21.55
N LYS A 218 14.10 8.62 21.94
CA LYS A 218 13.74 8.40 23.37
C LYS A 218 14.64 7.41 24.09
N ARG A 219 15.50 6.69 23.39
CA ARG A 219 16.45 5.72 23.95
C ARG A 219 17.86 6.31 24.15
N ILE A 220 18.08 7.52 23.64
CA ILE A 220 19.32 8.28 23.79
C ILE A 220 19.21 9.20 25.01
#